data_04d46ecb24abfca3f306fc92037b0caa
#
_entry.id   04d46ecb24abfca3f306fc92037b0caa
#
_cell.length_a   1.000
_cell.length_b   1.000
_cell.length_c   1.000
_cell.angle_alpha   90.00
_cell.angle_beta   90.00
_cell.angle_gamma   90.00
#
_symmetry.space_group_name_H-M   'P 1'
#
loop_
_entity.id
_entity.type
_entity.pdbx_description
1 polymer ?
#
loop_
_entity_poly.entity_id
_entity_poly.type
_entity_poly.pdbx_seq_one_letter_code
_entity_poly.pdbx_strand_id
1 'polypeptide(L)'
;MATTQVQFRKGNTNEHAQFTGANAEITVDTQKKTAVVHDGSDIGGFELQRARWEEISSTQQLVCGLRYLANTSSSAFSLTMPYEQGGVIPHVGDMIELCDMKGTWAINNVTLTTSGGQQFLNKFGNIDSEFILDVAGLYVQF
;
A
#
# COMPACT_ATOMS: atom_id res chain seq x y z
N MET A 1 -24.64 -30.28 -17.80
CA MET A 1 -24.01 -30.54 -16.48
C MET A 1 -24.27 -29.33 -15.59
N ALA A 2 -24.86 -29.53 -14.42
CA ALA A 2 -24.97 -28.46 -13.41
C ALA A 2 -23.57 -28.25 -12.81
N THR A 3 -22.99 -27.06 -12.99
CA THR A 3 -21.73 -26.71 -12.36
C THR A 3 -22.01 -26.22 -10.94
N THR A 4 -21.43 -26.89 -9.92
CA THR A 4 -21.50 -26.41 -8.55
C THR A 4 -20.58 -25.21 -8.42
N GLN A 5 -21.17 -24.04 -8.09
CA GLN A 5 -20.42 -22.82 -7.84
C GLN A 5 -20.17 -22.68 -6.34
N VAL A 6 -18.92 -22.51 -5.93
CA VAL A 6 -18.57 -22.12 -4.58
C VAL A 6 -18.35 -20.59 -4.56
N GLN A 7 -19.02 -19.90 -3.65
CA GLN A 7 -18.86 -18.47 -3.48
C GLN A 7 -18.30 -18.19 -2.08
N PHE A 8 -17.20 -17.44 -2.02
CA PHE A 8 -16.64 -16.98 -0.76
C PHE A 8 -17.46 -15.83 -0.16
N ARG A 9 -17.42 -15.68 1.15
CA ARG A 9 -17.89 -14.47 1.80
C ARG A 9 -17.16 -13.27 1.21
N LYS A 10 -17.87 -12.17 1.01
CA LYS A 10 -17.32 -10.96 0.38
C LYS A 10 -17.84 -9.71 1.06
N GLY A 11 -17.06 -8.65 0.99
CA GLY A 11 -17.40 -7.31 1.46
C GLY A 11 -16.62 -6.25 0.68
N ASN A 12 -16.87 -4.98 0.97
CA ASN A 12 -16.02 -3.89 0.55
C ASN A 12 -14.87 -3.68 1.55
N THR A 13 -13.92 -2.79 1.24
CA THR A 13 -12.77 -2.52 2.12
C THR A 13 -13.17 -2.06 3.53
N ASN A 14 -14.19 -1.20 3.64
CA ASN A 14 -14.64 -0.70 4.94
C ASN A 14 -15.33 -1.79 5.77
N GLU A 15 -16.05 -2.71 5.13
CA GLU A 15 -16.64 -3.85 5.80
C GLU A 15 -15.57 -4.82 6.31
N HIS A 16 -14.52 -5.06 5.53
CA HIS A 16 -13.35 -5.85 5.98
C HIS A 16 -12.65 -5.20 7.17
N ALA A 17 -12.41 -3.89 7.13
CA ALA A 17 -11.76 -3.15 8.22
C ALA A 17 -12.47 -3.24 9.58
N GLN A 18 -13.70 -3.76 9.62
CA GLN A 18 -14.49 -3.95 10.83
C GLN A 18 -14.84 -5.43 11.11
N PHE A 19 -14.35 -6.34 10.28
CA PHE A 19 -14.70 -7.75 10.32
C PHE A 19 -13.53 -8.61 10.82
N THR A 20 -13.80 -9.42 11.84
CA THR A 20 -12.87 -10.48 12.27
C THR A 20 -13.39 -11.81 11.74
N GLY A 21 -12.74 -12.37 10.74
CA GLY A 21 -13.08 -13.69 10.21
C GLY A 21 -12.59 -14.82 11.10
N ALA A 22 -13.13 -16.01 10.93
CA ALA A 22 -12.65 -17.20 11.63
C ALA A 22 -11.21 -17.55 11.24
N ASN A 23 -10.51 -18.28 12.09
CA ASN A 23 -9.17 -18.76 11.78
C ASN A 23 -9.17 -19.59 10.48
N ALA A 24 -8.28 -19.25 9.56
CA ALA A 24 -8.16 -19.81 8.21
C ALA A 24 -9.35 -19.52 7.27
N GLU A 25 -10.24 -18.61 7.62
CA GLU A 25 -11.29 -18.15 6.71
C GLU A 25 -10.67 -17.30 5.59
N ILE A 26 -11.16 -17.49 4.37
CA ILE A 26 -10.82 -16.64 3.22
C ILE A 26 -12.06 -15.87 2.80
N THR A 27 -11.93 -14.55 2.70
CA THR A 27 -12.97 -13.65 2.19
C THR A 27 -12.47 -12.90 0.95
N VAL A 28 -13.34 -12.19 0.26
CA VAL A 28 -13.00 -11.41 -0.93
C VAL A 28 -13.36 -9.95 -0.70
N ASP A 29 -12.35 -9.08 -0.74
CA ASP A 29 -12.55 -7.64 -0.85
C ASP A 29 -12.92 -7.30 -2.30
N THR A 30 -14.18 -6.92 -2.50
CA THR A 30 -14.71 -6.65 -3.84
C THR A 30 -14.28 -5.30 -4.40
N GLN A 31 -13.89 -4.35 -3.54
CA GLN A 31 -13.40 -3.05 -3.94
C GLN A 31 -11.92 -3.13 -4.35
N LYS A 32 -11.09 -3.76 -3.54
CA LYS A 32 -9.68 -4.01 -3.84
C LYS A 32 -9.48 -5.20 -4.80
N LYS A 33 -10.48 -6.04 -5.01
CA LYS A 33 -10.45 -7.25 -5.86
C LYS A 33 -9.32 -8.21 -5.44
N THR A 34 -9.19 -8.43 -4.15
CA THR A 34 -8.20 -9.32 -3.55
C THR A 34 -8.85 -10.28 -2.56
N ALA A 35 -8.16 -11.39 -2.28
CA ALA A 35 -8.54 -12.26 -1.19
C ALA A 35 -7.91 -11.78 0.12
N VAL A 36 -8.60 -12.03 1.22
CA VAL A 36 -8.18 -11.72 2.58
C VAL A 36 -8.20 -13.00 3.38
N VAL A 37 -7.10 -13.31 4.04
CA VAL A 37 -6.97 -14.47 4.94
C VAL A 37 -7.16 -13.98 6.38
N HIS A 38 -7.97 -14.68 7.16
CA HIS A 38 -8.24 -14.34 8.55
C HIS A 38 -7.60 -15.36 9.50
N ASP A 39 -7.19 -14.89 10.66
CA ASP A 39 -6.56 -15.69 11.72
C ASP A 39 -7.45 -15.89 12.96
N GLY A 40 -8.66 -15.33 12.94
CA GLY A 40 -9.62 -15.38 14.05
C GLY A 40 -9.42 -14.30 15.10
N SER A 41 -8.42 -13.45 14.97
CA SER A 41 -8.04 -12.45 15.98
C SER A 41 -7.99 -11.05 15.41
N ASP A 42 -7.28 -10.86 14.31
CA ASP A 42 -7.03 -9.55 13.73
C ASP A 42 -8.23 -9.02 12.94
N ILE A 43 -8.64 -7.81 13.28
CA ILE A 43 -9.69 -7.10 12.54
C ILE A 43 -9.13 -6.75 11.16
N GLY A 44 -9.92 -7.01 10.12
CA GLY A 44 -9.54 -6.74 8.73
C GLY A 44 -8.83 -7.91 8.05
N GLY A 45 -8.17 -8.78 8.79
CA GLY A 45 -7.39 -9.90 8.24
C GLY A 45 -6.19 -9.44 7.40
N PHE A 46 -5.59 -10.38 6.67
CA PHE A 46 -4.36 -10.19 5.89
C PHE A 46 -4.68 -10.28 4.39
N GLU A 47 -4.48 -9.20 3.67
CA GLU A 47 -4.70 -9.16 2.22
C GLU A 47 -3.61 -9.93 1.48
N LEU A 48 -3.99 -10.69 0.46
CA LEU A 48 -3.03 -11.20 -0.49
C LEU A 48 -2.49 -10.06 -1.35
N GLN A 49 -1.17 -9.94 -1.45
CA GLN A 49 -0.53 -8.86 -2.19
C GLN A 49 -0.97 -8.88 -3.66
N ARG A 50 -1.41 -7.73 -4.16
CA ARG A 50 -1.75 -7.55 -5.57
C ARG A 50 -0.48 -7.31 -6.39
N ALA A 51 -0.37 -7.96 -7.55
CA ALA A 51 0.73 -7.73 -8.49
C ALA A 51 0.52 -6.50 -9.39
N ARG A 52 -0.59 -5.77 -9.23
CA ARG A 52 -0.96 -4.65 -10.11
C ARG A 52 -0.27 -3.35 -9.68
N TRP A 53 0.27 -2.64 -10.67
CA TRP A 53 0.74 -1.27 -10.51
C TRP A 53 -0.41 -0.27 -10.62
N GLU A 54 -0.40 0.76 -9.79
CA GLU A 54 -1.34 1.88 -9.82
C GLU A 54 -0.60 3.16 -10.21
N GLU A 55 -1.09 3.86 -11.23
CA GLU A 55 -0.51 5.16 -11.61
C GLU A 55 -0.99 6.24 -10.63
N ILE A 56 -0.03 7.05 -10.13
CA ILE A 56 -0.29 8.20 -9.27
C ILE A 56 0.42 9.43 -9.81
N SER A 57 -0.22 10.58 -9.72
CA SER A 57 0.29 11.86 -10.28
C SER A 57 0.06 13.05 -9.34
N SER A 58 -0.29 12.82 -8.11
CA SER A 58 -0.59 13.86 -7.12
C SER A 58 -0.31 13.39 -5.70
N THR A 59 -0.23 14.35 -4.80
CA THR A 59 -0.06 14.11 -3.36
C THR A 59 -1.17 13.23 -2.80
N GLN A 60 -0.78 12.15 -2.14
CA GLN A 60 -1.70 11.24 -1.46
C GLN A 60 -0.99 10.40 -0.40
N GLN A 61 -1.77 9.67 0.40
CA GLN A 61 -1.25 8.64 1.29
C GLN A 61 -1.11 7.32 0.54
N LEU A 62 0.00 6.63 0.77
CA LEU A 62 0.25 5.29 0.26
C LEU A 62 -0.46 4.23 1.10
N VAL A 63 -0.70 3.08 0.50
CA VAL A 63 -1.33 1.92 1.15
C VAL A 63 -0.38 0.73 1.09
N CYS A 64 -0.22 0.03 2.19
CA CYS A 64 0.59 -1.19 2.28
C CYS A 64 0.13 -2.26 1.27
N GLY A 65 1.07 -3.02 0.74
CA GLY A 65 0.82 -4.09 -0.22
C GLY A 65 0.53 -3.62 -1.65
N LEU A 66 0.62 -2.30 -1.94
CA LEU A 66 0.41 -1.76 -3.27
C LEU A 66 1.73 -1.36 -3.95
N ARG A 67 1.65 -1.31 -5.28
CA ARG A 67 2.73 -0.89 -6.19
C ARG A 67 2.29 0.35 -6.94
N TYR A 68 3.15 1.35 -7.01
CA TYR A 68 2.81 2.65 -7.58
C TYR A 68 3.78 3.05 -8.70
N LEU A 69 3.21 3.45 -9.83
CA LEU A 69 3.91 4.16 -10.90
C LEU A 69 3.73 5.65 -10.68
N ALA A 70 4.73 6.33 -10.14
CA ALA A 70 4.64 7.75 -9.85
C ALA A 70 5.01 8.58 -11.08
N ASN A 71 4.01 9.30 -11.60
CA ASN A 71 4.13 10.14 -12.79
C ASN A 71 4.30 11.59 -12.37
N THR A 72 5.54 12.07 -12.38
CA THR A 72 5.88 13.47 -12.04
C THR A 72 6.11 14.34 -13.28
N SER A 73 5.61 13.95 -14.45
CA SER A 73 5.82 14.70 -15.70
C SER A 73 5.34 16.17 -15.63
N SER A 74 4.31 16.44 -14.85
CA SER A 74 3.71 17.78 -14.72
C SER A 74 4.26 18.56 -13.53
N SER A 75 4.57 17.92 -12.42
CA SER A 75 5.04 18.57 -11.19
C SER A 75 5.57 17.55 -10.17
N ALA A 76 6.42 18.03 -9.27
CA ALA A 76 6.75 17.32 -8.04
C ALA A 76 5.54 17.19 -7.11
N PHE A 77 5.48 16.13 -6.31
CA PHE A 77 4.45 15.93 -5.30
C PHE A 77 4.96 15.10 -4.12
N SER A 78 4.20 15.11 -3.02
CA SER A 78 4.54 14.37 -1.82
C SER A 78 3.65 13.15 -1.64
N LEU A 79 4.22 12.08 -1.12
CA LEU A 79 3.51 10.86 -0.75
C LEU A 79 3.72 10.60 0.74
N THR A 80 2.64 10.39 1.47
CA THR A 80 2.72 10.07 2.89
C THR A 80 2.76 8.56 3.08
N MET A 81 3.74 8.08 3.83
CA MET A 81 3.82 6.66 4.20
C MET A 81 2.57 6.24 4.97
N PRO A 82 2.13 4.98 4.86
CA PRO A 82 0.96 4.51 5.59
C PRO A 82 1.18 4.68 7.10
N TYR A 83 0.17 5.16 7.77
CA TYR A 83 0.06 5.18 9.21
C TYR A 83 -1.36 4.80 9.59
N GLU A 84 -1.61 4.57 10.86
CA GLU A 84 -2.94 4.22 11.34
C GLU A 84 -3.98 5.22 10.84
N GLN A 85 -4.80 4.79 9.89
CA GLN A 85 -5.92 5.56 9.36
C GLN A 85 -7.10 4.61 9.15
N GLY A 86 -8.19 4.87 9.87
CA GLY A 86 -9.40 4.06 9.72
C GLY A 86 -9.27 2.61 10.17
N GLY A 87 -8.33 2.31 11.07
CA GLY A 87 -8.13 0.97 11.63
C GLY A 87 -7.15 0.07 10.85
N VAL A 88 -6.52 0.58 9.78
CA VAL A 88 -5.48 -0.18 9.07
C VAL A 88 -4.12 0.25 9.61
N ILE A 89 -3.50 -0.61 10.40
CA ILE A 89 -2.17 -0.39 10.98
C ILE A 89 -1.14 -1.11 10.10
N PRO A 90 -0.07 -0.43 9.64
CA PRO A 90 1.04 -1.11 8.98
C PRO A 90 1.72 -2.12 9.91
N HIS A 91 2.00 -3.32 9.40
CA HIS A 91 2.67 -4.39 10.14
C HIS A 91 4.09 -4.63 9.62
N VAL A 92 4.92 -5.23 10.46
CA VAL A 92 6.27 -5.65 10.04
C VAL A 92 6.15 -6.68 8.91
N GLY A 93 6.77 -6.37 7.77
CA GLY A 93 6.70 -7.20 6.57
C GLY A 93 5.76 -6.67 5.49
N ASP A 94 4.95 -5.66 5.78
CA ASP A 94 4.23 -4.94 4.74
C ASP A 94 5.20 -4.23 3.80
N MET A 95 4.87 -4.23 2.52
CA MET A 95 5.72 -3.66 1.49
C MET A 95 4.98 -2.64 0.65
N ILE A 96 5.70 -1.62 0.21
CA ILE A 96 5.25 -0.64 -0.78
C ILE A 96 6.34 -0.53 -1.84
N GLU A 97 5.93 -0.55 -3.09
CA GLU A 97 6.84 -0.39 -4.21
C GLU A 97 6.51 0.89 -4.98
N LEU A 98 7.53 1.66 -5.31
CA LEU A 98 7.43 2.89 -6.09
C LEU A 98 8.38 2.83 -7.28
N CYS A 99 7.90 3.26 -8.45
CA CYS A 99 8.70 3.33 -9.66
C CYS A 99 8.48 4.67 -10.36
N ASP A 100 9.58 5.28 -10.83
CA ASP A 100 9.52 6.46 -11.70
C ASP A 100 8.97 6.07 -13.08
N MET A 101 7.70 6.34 -13.32
CA MET A 101 7.01 5.95 -14.54
C MET A 101 7.59 6.58 -15.80
N LYS A 102 8.10 7.81 -15.70
CA LYS A 102 8.51 8.62 -16.84
C LYS A 102 9.99 9.02 -16.85
N GLY A 103 10.76 8.61 -15.84
CA GLY A 103 12.15 9.02 -15.71
C GLY A 103 12.30 10.52 -15.34
N THR A 104 11.34 11.07 -14.62
CA THR A 104 11.26 12.52 -14.37
C THR A 104 11.57 12.94 -12.94
N TRP A 105 11.87 12.00 -12.04
CA TRP A 105 12.13 12.33 -10.62
C TRP A 105 13.35 13.23 -10.41
N ALA A 106 14.34 13.19 -11.31
CA ALA A 106 15.49 14.10 -11.26
C ALA A 106 15.14 15.58 -11.55
N ILE A 107 13.97 15.84 -12.15
CA ILE A 107 13.47 17.18 -12.48
C ILE A 107 12.35 17.58 -11.51
N ASN A 108 11.41 16.71 -11.33
CA ASN A 108 10.25 16.84 -10.46
C ASN A 108 10.26 15.67 -9.47
N ASN A 109 10.87 15.86 -8.33
CA ASN A 109 11.03 14.80 -7.34
C ASN A 109 9.73 14.33 -6.70
N VAL A 110 9.77 13.13 -6.12
CA VAL A 110 8.77 12.67 -5.17
C VAL A 110 9.34 12.80 -3.76
N THR A 111 8.64 13.48 -2.88
CA THR A 111 9.00 13.55 -1.46
C THR A 111 8.15 12.57 -0.68
N LEU A 112 8.79 11.59 -0.05
CA LEU A 112 8.12 10.71 0.91
C LEU A 112 8.11 11.38 2.27
N THR A 113 6.96 11.40 2.91
CA THR A 113 6.80 11.94 4.26
C THR A 113 6.24 10.87 5.20
N THR A 114 6.56 11.00 6.46
CA THR A 114 5.99 10.13 7.51
C THR A 114 4.95 10.87 8.34
N SER A 115 4.12 10.14 9.02
CA SER A 115 3.12 10.65 9.95
C SER A 115 3.05 9.76 11.19
N GLY A 116 2.37 10.21 12.25
CA GLY A 116 2.20 9.39 13.45
C GLY A 116 3.49 9.06 14.21
N GLY A 117 4.57 9.84 14.04
CA GLY A 117 5.85 9.57 14.70
C GLY A 117 6.72 8.51 14.01
N GLN A 118 6.33 8.02 12.85
CA GLN A 118 7.16 7.15 12.03
C GLN A 118 8.39 7.90 11.51
N GLN A 119 9.45 7.17 11.15
CA GLN A 119 10.70 7.75 10.67
C GLN A 119 11.34 6.81 9.64
N PHE A 120 12.07 7.38 8.69
CA PHE A 120 12.93 6.61 7.80
C PHE A 120 14.26 6.35 8.48
N LEU A 121 14.72 5.11 8.44
CA LEU A 121 16.07 4.73 8.88
C LEU A 121 16.93 4.50 7.64
N ASN A 122 17.92 5.36 7.43
CA ASN A 122 18.87 5.16 6.34
C ASN A 122 19.99 4.18 6.75
N LYS A 123 20.78 3.75 5.76
CA LYS A 123 21.87 2.78 5.95
C LYS A 123 22.99 3.24 6.92
N PHE A 124 23.02 4.50 7.31
CA PHE A 124 23.99 5.05 8.26
C PHE A 124 23.40 5.20 9.67
N GLY A 125 22.15 4.78 9.88
CA GLY A 125 21.47 4.90 11.15
C GLY A 125 20.88 6.29 11.44
N ASN A 126 20.88 7.19 10.47
CA ASN A 126 20.21 8.48 10.61
C ASN A 126 18.70 8.29 10.44
N ILE A 127 17.95 9.08 11.17
CA ILE A 127 16.49 9.03 11.23
C ILE A 127 15.94 10.34 10.69
N ASP A 128 15.10 10.25 9.66
CA ASP A 128 14.50 11.39 8.99
C ASP A 128 12.99 11.22 8.87
N SER A 129 12.24 12.31 8.88
CA SER A 129 10.79 12.34 8.63
C SER A 129 10.45 12.48 7.14
N GLU A 130 11.45 12.76 6.32
CA GLU A 130 11.31 12.93 4.86
C GLU A 130 12.39 12.14 4.12
N PHE A 131 12.04 11.66 2.95
CA PHE A 131 12.95 11.00 2.03
C PHE A 131 12.66 11.46 0.61
N ILE A 132 13.66 12.00 -0.09
CA ILE A 132 13.49 12.56 -1.44
C ILE A 132 13.94 11.54 -2.48
N LEU A 133 13.06 11.24 -3.42
CA LEU A 133 13.32 10.43 -4.60
C LEU A 133 13.58 11.37 -5.79
N ASP A 134 14.85 11.61 -6.10
CA ASP A 134 15.34 12.58 -7.09
C ASP A 134 16.22 11.96 -8.20
N VAL A 135 16.17 10.65 -8.34
CA VAL A 135 16.93 9.91 -9.36
C VAL A 135 15.99 9.42 -10.46
N ALA A 136 16.27 9.79 -11.71
CA ALA A 136 15.48 9.37 -12.86
C ALA A 136 15.50 7.84 -13.06
N GLY A 137 14.34 7.27 -13.30
CA GLY A 137 14.17 5.83 -13.54
C GLY A 137 14.35 4.96 -12.29
N LEU A 138 14.30 5.54 -11.10
CA LEU A 138 14.46 4.82 -9.84
C LEU A 138 13.26 3.90 -9.56
N TYR A 139 13.56 2.74 -9.01
CA TYR A 139 12.62 1.82 -8.37
C TYR A 139 13.03 1.66 -6.91
N VAL A 140 12.10 1.78 -6.01
CA VAL A 140 12.33 1.62 -4.57
C VAL A 140 11.26 0.76 -3.91
N GLN A 141 11.63 0.09 -2.85
CA GLN A 141 10.78 -0.73 -2.02
C GLN A 141 10.98 -0.35 -0.55
N PHE A 142 9.88 -0.22 0.16
CA PHE A 142 9.83 0.10 1.58
C PHE A 142 9.08 -0.98 2.35
#